data_20f26c9c9185b4418b1e226db7450192
#
_entry.id   20f26c9c9185b4418b1e226db7450192
#
_cell.length_a   1.000
_cell.length_b   1.000
_cell.length_c   1.000
_cell.angle_alpha   90.00
_cell.angle_beta   90.00
_cell.angle_gamma   90.00
#
_symmetry.space_group_name_H-M   'P 1'
#
loop_
_entity.id
_entity.type
_entity.pdbx_description
1 polymer ?
#
loop_
_entity_poly.entity_id
_entity_poly.type
_entity_poly.pdbx_seq_one_letter_code
_entity_poly.pdbx_strand_id
1 'polypeptide(L)'
;MVTFLGMGQVDVGLMPYTSFMTLYDAGAPVKIVAGGGVEGCAIVAQPGLDTPEKLKGKTLGTFQLDTLEVMPYDYLKKHGIAFKDVKVRYMGSTPEAIEAFKAGALDWICTIEPYASALVADVKGAVMLTDGIDMYGKGYTDCVLAARASLMKDNPAGLKAIIKAMMQAQYDAETQTDAVLKELVGTYYKTSMENAKIAQGKQPAVVDARSQTDFILQRTDSVMEMGYIKKKPGRDAIDWTLLEEVIKENPDLYGKLKYKSAA
;
A
#
# COMPACT_ATOMS: atom_id res chain seq x y z
N MET A 1 11.00 -8.01 4.10
CA MET A 1 11.55 -6.90 3.27
C MET A 1 12.16 -5.81 4.15
N VAL A 2 11.40 -5.17 5.06
CA VAL A 2 11.84 -4.07 5.93
C VAL A 2 13.14 -4.39 6.69
N THR A 3 13.18 -5.53 7.39
CA THR A 3 14.37 -5.99 8.12
C THR A 3 15.59 -6.14 7.21
N PHE A 4 15.43 -6.75 6.05
CA PHE A 4 16.55 -6.97 5.11
C PHE A 4 17.10 -5.67 4.53
N LEU A 5 16.23 -4.69 4.24
CA LEU A 5 16.66 -3.37 3.79
C LEU A 5 17.39 -2.61 4.92
N GLY A 6 16.86 -2.66 6.15
CA GLY A 6 17.48 -2.05 7.32
C GLY A 6 18.87 -2.61 7.63
N MET A 7 19.04 -3.93 7.51
CA MET A 7 20.31 -4.63 7.74
C MET A 7 21.29 -4.55 6.55
N GLY A 8 20.88 -3.96 5.42
CA GLY A 8 21.71 -3.87 4.22
C GLY A 8 21.89 -5.17 3.45
N GLN A 9 20.98 -6.13 3.65
CA GLN A 9 20.98 -7.40 2.91
C GLN A 9 20.30 -7.26 1.54
N VAL A 10 19.49 -6.21 1.36
CA VAL A 10 18.96 -5.75 0.08
C VAL A 10 19.13 -4.24 -0.02
N ASP A 11 19.24 -3.71 -1.23
CA ASP A 11 19.52 -2.29 -1.47
C ASP A 11 18.26 -1.48 -1.79
N VAL A 12 17.21 -2.14 -2.26
CA VAL A 12 15.91 -1.54 -2.58
C VAL A 12 14.77 -2.42 -2.09
N GLY A 13 13.61 -1.80 -1.83
CA GLY A 13 12.40 -2.52 -1.47
C GLY A 13 11.16 -1.73 -1.82
N LEU A 14 10.18 -2.41 -2.43
CA LEU A 14 8.82 -1.89 -2.55
C LEU A 14 8.09 -2.28 -1.27
N MET A 15 7.53 -1.30 -0.56
CA MET A 15 6.92 -1.53 0.75
C MET A 15 5.84 -0.49 1.07
N PRO A 16 4.90 -0.78 2.00
CA PRO A 16 4.04 0.23 2.56
C PRO A 16 4.83 1.42 3.11
N TYR A 17 4.34 2.65 2.88
CA TYR A 17 5.03 3.84 3.39
C TYR A 17 5.14 3.83 4.92
N THR A 18 4.20 3.22 5.62
CA THR A 18 4.22 3.06 7.09
C THR A 18 5.40 2.23 7.59
N SER A 19 5.68 1.11 6.89
CA SER A 19 6.86 0.29 7.15
C SER A 19 8.16 1.04 6.88
N PHE A 20 8.20 1.87 5.84
CA PHE A 20 9.34 2.75 5.58
C PHE A 20 9.55 3.74 6.73
N MET A 21 8.49 4.35 7.26
CA MET A 21 8.59 5.33 8.36
C MET A 21 9.21 4.73 9.61
N THR A 22 8.84 3.50 9.97
CA THR A 22 9.45 2.81 11.12
C THR A 22 10.92 2.49 10.91
N LEU A 23 11.29 2.11 9.68
CA LEU A 23 12.68 1.84 9.32
C LEU A 23 13.54 3.12 9.38
N TYR A 24 12.98 4.23 8.89
CA TYR A 24 13.64 5.54 8.92
C TYR A 24 13.81 6.06 10.35
N ASP A 25 12.78 5.97 11.20
CA ASP A 25 12.84 6.38 12.63
C ASP A 25 13.85 5.53 13.41
N ALA A 26 14.04 4.27 13.04
CA ALA A 26 15.07 3.40 13.59
C ALA A 26 16.51 3.77 13.15
N GLY A 27 16.67 4.79 12.32
CA GLY A 27 17.97 5.31 11.88
C GLY A 27 18.57 4.60 10.66
N ALA A 28 17.80 3.79 9.95
CA ALA A 28 18.30 3.18 8.72
C ALA A 28 18.58 4.25 7.65
N PRO A 29 19.72 4.17 6.93
CA PRO A 29 20.09 5.14 5.91
C PRO A 29 19.36 4.87 4.59
N VAL A 30 18.05 5.12 4.59
CA VAL A 30 17.13 4.85 3.46
C VAL A 30 16.38 6.10 3.07
N LYS A 31 15.95 6.17 1.80
CA LYS A 31 15.12 7.23 1.24
C LYS A 31 13.96 6.63 0.44
N ILE A 32 12.82 7.30 0.41
CA ILE A 32 11.81 7.06 -0.62
C ILE A 32 12.30 7.71 -1.90
N VAL A 33 12.34 6.93 -3.01
CA VAL A 33 12.91 7.38 -4.28
C VAL A 33 11.92 7.30 -5.45
N ALA A 34 10.82 6.56 -5.30
CA ALA A 34 9.71 6.51 -6.25
C ALA A 34 8.44 6.03 -5.54
N GLY A 35 7.29 6.18 -6.19
CA GLY A 35 6.05 5.55 -5.80
C GLY A 35 6.00 4.07 -6.17
N GLY A 36 4.92 3.40 -5.82
CA GLY A 36 4.64 2.02 -6.14
C GLY A 36 3.18 1.81 -6.50
N GLY A 37 2.32 1.69 -5.49
CA GLY A 37 0.88 1.56 -5.64
C GLY A 37 0.14 2.68 -4.95
N VAL A 38 -1.02 3.02 -5.47
CA VAL A 38 -1.96 3.95 -4.83
C VAL A 38 -3.30 3.26 -4.66
N GLU A 39 -4.08 3.70 -3.65
CA GLU A 39 -5.38 3.11 -3.34
C GLU A 39 -5.30 1.58 -3.05
N GLY A 40 -6.37 0.85 -3.24
CA GLY A 40 -6.41 -0.61 -3.18
C GLY A 40 -6.52 -1.22 -1.79
N CYS A 41 -6.28 -0.47 -0.72
CA CYS A 41 -6.58 -0.93 0.63
C CYS A 41 -8.09 -0.79 0.89
N ALA A 42 -8.70 -1.78 1.51
CA ALA A 42 -10.11 -1.72 1.85
C ALA A 42 -10.44 -2.45 3.16
N ILE A 43 -11.46 -1.94 3.85
CA ILE A 43 -12.04 -2.58 5.03
C ILE A 43 -13.27 -3.35 4.59
N VAL A 44 -13.25 -4.67 4.80
CA VAL A 44 -14.37 -5.58 4.53
C VAL A 44 -14.85 -6.20 5.83
N ALA A 45 -16.15 -6.24 6.06
CA ALA A 45 -16.76 -6.79 7.26
C ALA A 45 -17.75 -7.91 6.94
N GLN A 46 -17.93 -8.81 7.91
CA GLN A 46 -18.91 -9.89 7.87
C GLN A 46 -20.34 -9.35 7.79
N PRO A 47 -21.30 -10.14 7.28
CA PRO A 47 -22.70 -9.75 7.19
C PRO A 47 -23.25 -9.20 8.50
N GLY A 48 -23.95 -8.06 8.41
CA GLY A 48 -24.53 -7.37 9.56
C GLY A 48 -23.60 -6.41 10.30
N LEU A 49 -22.30 -6.33 9.93
CA LEU A 49 -21.34 -5.37 10.48
C LEU A 49 -21.14 -4.19 9.51
N ASP A 50 -22.23 -3.53 9.17
CA ASP A 50 -22.33 -2.51 8.11
C ASP A 50 -22.15 -1.07 8.62
N THR A 51 -21.88 -0.89 9.93
CA THR A 51 -21.58 0.42 10.52
C THR A 51 -20.37 0.35 11.44
N PRO A 52 -19.64 1.48 11.64
CA PRO A 52 -18.46 1.51 12.50
C PRO A 52 -18.74 1.07 13.95
N GLU A 53 -19.91 1.44 14.50
CA GLU A 53 -20.30 1.14 15.87
C GLU A 53 -20.40 -0.37 16.13
N LYS A 54 -20.81 -1.12 15.12
CA LYS A 54 -20.93 -2.59 15.19
C LYS A 54 -19.57 -3.31 15.23
N LEU A 55 -18.47 -2.61 14.95
CA LEU A 55 -17.12 -3.15 15.02
C LEU A 55 -16.57 -3.22 16.45
N LYS A 56 -17.17 -2.50 17.42
CA LYS A 56 -16.73 -2.55 18.82
C LYS A 56 -16.77 -3.96 19.38
N GLY A 57 -15.67 -4.38 20.02
CA GLY A 57 -15.47 -5.73 20.55
C GLY A 57 -15.26 -6.82 19.51
N LYS A 58 -15.28 -6.48 18.22
CA LYS A 58 -15.10 -7.40 17.09
C LYS A 58 -13.63 -7.61 16.75
N THR A 59 -13.34 -8.71 16.07
CA THR A 59 -11.98 -9.13 15.73
C THR A 59 -11.59 -8.62 14.34
N LEU A 60 -10.64 -7.70 14.30
CA LEU A 60 -9.97 -7.22 13.10
C LEU A 60 -8.82 -8.15 12.71
N GLY A 61 -8.81 -8.61 11.47
CA GLY A 61 -7.62 -9.18 10.83
C GLY A 61 -6.82 -8.10 10.11
N THR A 62 -5.53 -7.99 10.42
CA THR A 62 -4.64 -6.98 9.79
C THR A 62 -3.17 -7.39 9.85
N PHE A 63 -2.27 -6.51 9.42
CA PHE A 63 -0.82 -6.74 9.37
C PHE A 63 -0.10 -5.64 10.13
N GLN A 64 0.73 -6.03 11.11
CA GLN A 64 1.41 -5.08 11.97
C GLN A 64 2.38 -4.17 11.17
N LEU A 65 2.40 -2.88 11.47
CA LEU A 65 3.25 -1.87 10.83
C LEU A 65 2.96 -1.67 9.32
N ASP A 66 1.77 -2.01 8.89
CA ASP A 66 1.33 -1.91 7.50
C ASP A 66 0.29 -0.80 7.32
N THR A 67 0.11 -0.31 6.09
CA THR A 67 -1.01 0.58 5.73
C THR A 67 -2.35 -0.06 6.06
N LEU A 68 -2.41 -1.39 5.99
CA LEU A 68 -3.59 -2.20 6.35
C LEU A 68 -3.93 -2.17 7.85
N GLU A 69 -3.03 -1.68 8.72
CA GLU A 69 -3.33 -1.43 10.14
C GLU A 69 -3.66 0.06 10.39
N VAL A 70 -2.98 0.96 9.70
CA VAL A 70 -3.20 2.39 9.85
C VAL A 70 -4.57 2.80 9.31
N MET A 71 -5.04 2.22 8.22
CA MET A 71 -6.38 2.51 7.68
C MET A 71 -7.50 2.15 8.67
N PRO A 72 -7.58 0.97 9.28
CA PRO A 72 -8.52 0.67 10.36
C PRO A 72 -8.42 1.62 11.56
N TYR A 73 -7.20 1.98 11.95
CA TYR A 73 -6.97 2.96 13.02
C TYR A 73 -7.62 4.31 12.67
N ASP A 74 -7.34 4.85 11.50
CA ASP A 74 -7.88 6.13 11.03
C ASP A 74 -9.39 6.06 10.82
N TYR A 75 -9.90 4.94 10.30
CA TYR A 75 -11.34 4.71 10.12
C TYR A 75 -12.09 4.75 11.45
N LEU A 76 -11.63 4.01 12.45
CA LEU A 76 -12.23 4.02 13.78
C LEU A 76 -12.14 5.40 14.44
N LYS A 77 -10.98 6.06 14.34
CA LYS A 77 -10.75 7.41 14.87
C LYS A 77 -11.71 8.44 14.25
N LYS A 78 -11.91 8.40 12.91
CA LYS A 78 -12.87 9.24 12.19
C LYS A 78 -14.30 9.10 12.75
N HIS A 79 -14.66 7.92 13.24
CA HIS A 79 -15.96 7.60 13.80
C HIS A 79 -16.01 7.67 15.35
N GLY A 80 -14.98 8.22 15.99
CA GLY A 80 -14.95 8.40 17.45
C GLY A 80 -14.81 7.10 18.25
N ILE A 81 -14.28 6.03 17.61
CA ILE A 81 -14.04 4.73 18.22
C ILE A 81 -12.54 4.57 18.50
N ALA A 82 -12.19 4.20 19.71
CA ALA A 82 -10.78 3.96 20.03
C ALA A 82 -10.32 2.61 19.47
N PHE A 83 -9.10 2.55 18.93
CA PHE A 83 -8.53 1.31 18.37
C PHE A 83 -8.49 0.16 19.39
N LYS A 84 -8.31 0.46 20.67
CA LYS A 84 -8.36 -0.51 21.78
C LYS A 84 -9.75 -1.12 22.03
N ASP A 85 -10.81 -0.55 21.45
CA ASP A 85 -12.17 -1.05 21.60
C ASP A 85 -12.48 -2.20 20.63
N VAL A 86 -11.53 -2.56 19.76
CA VAL A 86 -11.59 -3.72 18.89
C VAL A 86 -10.50 -4.73 19.26
N LYS A 87 -10.70 -6.00 18.89
CA LYS A 87 -9.69 -7.05 19.07
C LYS A 87 -8.85 -7.13 17.79
N VAL A 88 -7.55 -6.94 17.89
CA VAL A 88 -6.65 -7.03 16.74
C VAL A 88 -5.99 -8.40 16.69
N ARG A 89 -6.07 -9.04 15.52
CA ARG A 89 -5.34 -10.26 15.19
C ARG A 89 -4.41 -9.98 14.01
N TYR A 90 -3.11 -10.03 14.29
CA TYR A 90 -2.10 -9.88 13.24
C TYR A 90 -1.95 -11.19 12.48
N MET A 91 -1.95 -11.09 11.16
CA MET A 91 -1.90 -12.21 10.24
C MET A 91 -0.49 -12.36 9.65
N GLY A 92 -0.12 -13.61 9.35
CA GLY A 92 1.19 -13.92 8.77
C GLY A 92 1.27 -13.69 7.27
N SER A 93 0.13 -13.79 6.56
CA SER A 93 0.05 -13.60 5.12
C SER A 93 -1.36 -13.24 4.67
N THR A 94 -1.47 -12.59 3.51
CA THR A 94 -2.78 -12.24 2.92
C THR A 94 -3.65 -13.47 2.66
N PRO A 95 -3.17 -14.57 2.06
CA PRO A 95 -3.99 -15.78 1.89
C PRO A 95 -4.54 -16.33 3.21
N GLU A 96 -3.71 -16.38 4.26
CA GLU A 96 -4.17 -16.81 5.60
C GLU A 96 -5.29 -15.92 6.13
N ALA A 97 -5.15 -14.60 6.00
CA ALA A 97 -6.15 -13.63 6.45
C ALA A 97 -7.48 -13.80 5.70
N ILE A 98 -7.43 -14.02 4.39
CA ILE A 98 -8.60 -14.27 3.54
C ILE A 98 -9.34 -15.53 3.96
N GLU A 99 -8.62 -16.64 4.14
CA GLU A 99 -9.23 -17.90 4.59
C GLU A 99 -9.81 -17.78 6.01
N ALA A 100 -9.12 -17.09 6.92
CA ALA A 100 -9.63 -16.84 8.27
C ALA A 100 -10.91 -15.99 8.26
N PHE A 101 -11.02 -14.99 7.37
CA PHE A 101 -12.23 -14.21 7.20
C PHE A 101 -13.37 -15.07 6.62
N LYS A 102 -13.11 -15.83 5.55
CA LYS A 102 -14.11 -16.74 4.94
C LYS A 102 -14.63 -17.79 5.94
N ALA A 103 -13.77 -18.27 6.83
CA ALA A 103 -14.14 -19.21 7.89
C ALA A 103 -14.87 -18.56 9.09
N GLY A 104 -15.08 -17.24 9.09
CA GLY A 104 -15.71 -16.53 10.22
C GLY A 104 -14.84 -16.38 11.47
N ALA A 105 -13.52 -16.64 11.35
CA ALA A 105 -12.57 -16.44 12.45
C ALA A 105 -12.16 -14.98 12.63
N LEU A 106 -12.47 -14.13 11.67
CA LEU A 106 -12.34 -12.68 11.70
C LEU A 106 -13.70 -12.06 11.43
N ASP A 107 -14.08 -11.07 12.25
CA ASP A 107 -15.33 -10.33 12.07
C ASP A 107 -15.21 -9.29 10.94
N TRP A 108 -14.04 -8.70 10.78
CA TRP A 108 -13.69 -7.76 9.73
C TRP A 108 -12.20 -7.81 9.44
N ILE A 109 -11.81 -7.30 8.28
CA ILE A 109 -10.44 -7.35 7.78
C ILE A 109 -10.10 -6.06 7.04
N CYS A 110 -8.87 -5.59 7.17
CA CYS A 110 -8.30 -4.68 6.21
C CYS A 110 -7.35 -5.45 5.28
N THR A 111 -7.59 -5.37 3.99
CA THR A 111 -6.83 -6.09 2.98
C THR A 111 -6.69 -5.27 1.70
N ILE A 112 -5.95 -5.80 0.73
CA ILE A 112 -5.69 -5.14 -0.55
C ILE A 112 -6.50 -5.76 -1.68
N GLU A 113 -6.62 -5.04 -2.79
CA GLU A 113 -7.11 -5.60 -4.03
C GLU A 113 -6.10 -6.61 -4.64
N PRO A 114 -6.53 -7.66 -5.30
CA PRO A 114 -7.92 -8.01 -5.66
C PRO A 114 -8.72 -8.74 -4.55
N TYR A 115 -8.14 -8.95 -3.40
CA TYR A 115 -8.73 -9.76 -2.33
C TYR A 115 -9.94 -9.08 -1.67
N ALA A 116 -9.93 -7.76 -1.53
CA ALA A 116 -11.06 -7.04 -0.95
C ALA A 116 -12.34 -7.22 -1.79
N SER A 117 -12.25 -6.99 -3.09
CA SER A 117 -13.37 -7.22 -4.02
C SER A 117 -13.79 -8.68 -4.08
N ALA A 118 -12.82 -9.61 -4.03
CA ALA A 118 -13.11 -11.05 -4.01
C ALA A 118 -13.90 -11.45 -2.77
N LEU A 119 -13.55 -10.92 -1.58
CA LEU A 119 -14.30 -11.22 -0.35
C LEU A 119 -15.75 -10.75 -0.41
N VAL A 120 -15.99 -9.55 -0.97
CA VAL A 120 -17.36 -9.06 -1.14
C VAL A 120 -18.16 -9.90 -2.13
N ALA A 121 -17.50 -10.45 -3.15
CA ALA A 121 -18.16 -11.33 -4.14
C ALA A 121 -18.38 -12.73 -3.58
N ASP A 122 -17.40 -13.32 -2.87
CA ASP A 122 -17.40 -14.70 -2.43
C ASP A 122 -18.22 -14.93 -1.14
N VAL A 123 -18.25 -13.95 -0.23
CA VAL A 123 -18.93 -14.06 1.07
C VAL A 123 -20.28 -13.35 1.02
N LYS A 124 -21.35 -14.13 0.91
CA LYS A 124 -22.71 -13.59 0.79
C LYS A 124 -23.04 -12.64 1.95
N GLY A 125 -23.30 -11.38 1.62
CA GLY A 125 -23.67 -10.33 2.57
C GLY A 125 -22.49 -9.65 3.27
N ALA A 126 -21.26 -9.99 2.93
CA ALA A 126 -20.09 -9.18 3.33
C ALA A 126 -20.18 -7.78 2.71
N VAL A 127 -19.72 -6.79 3.44
CA VAL A 127 -19.79 -5.38 3.04
C VAL A 127 -18.41 -4.75 3.03
N MET A 128 -18.13 -3.93 2.02
CA MET A 128 -16.98 -3.04 2.02
C MET A 128 -17.37 -1.76 2.75
N LEU A 129 -16.74 -1.51 3.89
CA LEU A 129 -17.03 -0.32 4.71
C LEU A 129 -16.37 0.93 4.15
N THR A 130 -15.17 0.79 3.60
CA THR A 130 -14.43 1.84 2.90
C THR A 130 -13.34 1.23 2.02
N ASP A 131 -13.01 1.90 0.94
CA ASP A 131 -11.82 1.68 0.11
C ASP A 131 -10.74 2.76 0.35
N GLY A 132 -10.92 3.59 1.38
CA GLY A 132 -10.02 4.64 1.77
C GLY A 132 -10.18 5.96 1.02
N ILE A 133 -10.85 6.00 -0.13
CA ILE A 133 -11.00 7.23 -0.93
C ILE A 133 -11.77 8.32 -0.17
N ASP A 134 -12.77 7.94 0.61
CA ASP A 134 -13.55 8.85 1.46
C ASP A 134 -12.77 9.44 2.65
N MET A 135 -11.66 8.81 3.03
CA MET A 135 -10.79 9.24 4.12
C MET A 135 -9.57 10.03 3.64
N TYR A 136 -8.95 9.57 2.56
CA TYR A 136 -7.62 10.00 2.13
C TYR A 136 -7.63 10.75 0.80
N GLY A 137 -8.76 10.75 0.09
CA GLY A 137 -8.85 11.25 -1.26
C GLY A 137 -8.35 10.26 -2.32
N LYS A 138 -8.70 10.53 -3.57
CA LYS A 138 -8.31 9.69 -4.69
C LYS A 138 -6.80 9.77 -4.94
N GLY A 139 -6.17 8.65 -5.26
CA GLY A 139 -4.74 8.56 -5.54
C GLY A 139 -3.86 8.55 -4.30
N TYR A 140 -4.43 8.28 -3.10
CA TYR A 140 -3.63 8.18 -1.88
C TYR A 140 -2.59 7.06 -2.01
N THR A 141 -1.37 7.32 -1.50
CA THR A 141 -0.26 6.37 -1.56
C THR A 141 -0.48 5.19 -0.63
N ASP A 142 -0.25 3.98 -1.13
CA ASP A 142 -0.11 2.75 -0.34
C ASP A 142 1.37 2.36 -0.24
N CYS A 143 2.02 2.08 -1.36
CA CYS A 143 3.39 1.60 -1.41
C CYS A 143 4.35 2.59 -2.05
N VAL A 144 5.60 2.55 -1.58
CA VAL A 144 6.72 3.35 -2.08
C VAL A 144 7.93 2.48 -2.39
N LEU A 145 8.74 2.91 -3.36
CA LEU A 145 10.07 2.35 -3.55
C LEU A 145 11.04 3.05 -2.60
N ALA A 146 11.61 2.28 -1.69
CA ALA A 146 12.67 2.73 -0.79
C ALA A 146 14.02 2.19 -1.28
N ALA A 147 15.07 3.03 -1.17
CA ALA A 147 16.43 2.66 -1.49
C ALA A 147 17.40 3.07 -0.38
N ARG A 148 18.49 2.33 -0.24
CA ARG A 148 19.60 2.74 0.63
C ARG A 148 20.30 3.96 0.05
N ALA A 149 20.67 4.90 0.90
CA ALA A 149 21.38 6.12 0.49
C ALA A 149 22.74 5.80 -0.17
N SER A 150 23.40 4.69 0.22
CA SER A 150 24.62 4.21 -0.44
C SER A 150 24.37 3.83 -1.90
N LEU A 151 23.28 3.11 -2.21
CA LEU A 151 22.97 2.75 -3.60
C LEU A 151 22.73 3.98 -4.48
N MET A 152 22.03 4.99 -3.96
CA MET A 152 21.81 6.25 -4.69
C MET A 152 23.11 6.93 -5.08
N LYS A 153 24.14 6.84 -4.24
CA LYS A 153 25.45 7.42 -4.47
C LYS A 153 26.36 6.53 -5.34
N ASP A 154 26.41 5.24 -5.00
CA ASP A 154 27.42 4.33 -5.53
C ASP A 154 26.99 3.70 -6.87
N ASN A 155 25.67 3.55 -7.09
CA ASN A 155 25.11 3.04 -8.34
C ASN A 155 23.80 3.70 -8.73
N PRO A 156 23.78 5.03 -8.98
CA PRO A 156 22.57 5.74 -9.41
C PRO A 156 22.00 5.21 -10.72
N ALA A 157 22.86 4.73 -11.65
CA ALA A 157 22.43 4.16 -12.91
C ALA A 157 21.59 2.88 -12.73
N GLY A 158 21.99 2.01 -11.80
CA GLY A 158 21.21 0.82 -11.46
C GLY A 158 19.85 1.17 -10.86
N LEU A 159 19.80 2.15 -9.95
CA LEU A 159 18.53 2.59 -9.36
C LEU A 159 17.62 3.24 -10.40
N LYS A 160 18.16 4.06 -11.31
CA LYS A 160 17.40 4.64 -12.44
C LYS A 160 16.84 3.55 -13.35
N ALA A 161 17.61 2.49 -13.62
CA ALA A 161 17.11 1.35 -14.39
C ALA A 161 15.91 0.66 -13.73
N ILE A 162 15.91 0.50 -12.40
CA ILE A 162 14.79 -0.04 -11.63
C ILE A 162 13.56 0.89 -11.76
N ILE A 163 13.73 2.19 -11.53
CA ILE A 163 12.63 3.16 -11.63
C ILE A 163 12.03 3.16 -13.05
N LYS A 164 12.89 3.13 -14.10
CA LYS A 164 12.44 3.03 -15.49
C LYS A 164 11.66 1.73 -15.76
N ALA A 165 12.15 0.59 -15.25
CA ALA A 165 11.46 -0.68 -15.39
C ALA A 165 10.08 -0.65 -14.70
N MET A 166 9.97 -0.01 -13.54
CA MET A 166 8.67 0.19 -12.87
C MET A 166 7.73 1.08 -13.69
N MET A 167 8.24 2.15 -14.33
CA MET A 167 7.43 2.97 -15.25
C MET A 167 6.94 2.17 -16.47
N GLN A 168 7.79 1.29 -17.02
CA GLN A 168 7.38 0.39 -18.11
C GLN A 168 6.30 -0.59 -17.64
N ALA A 169 6.48 -1.21 -16.47
CA ALA A 169 5.50 -2.11 -15.89
C ALA A 169 4.15 -1.42 -15.61
N GLN A 170 4.17 -0.17 -15.14
CA GLN A 170 2.98 0.64 -15.00
C GLN A 170 2.28 0.84 -16.37
N TYR A 171 3.02 1.22 -17.39
CA TYR A 171 2.50 1.40 -18.76
C TYR A 171 1.87 0.10 -19.30
N ASP A 172 2.54 -1.04 -19.10
CA ASP A 172 2.03 -2.34 -19.55
C ASP A 172 0.74 -2.72 -18.78
N ALA A 173 0.69 -2.48 -17.48
CA ALA A 173 -0.51 -2.71 -16.68
C ALA A 173 -1.68 -1.82 -17.12
N GLU A 174 -1.43 -0.57 -17.52
CA GLU A 174 -2.44 0.37 -17.98
C GLU A 174 -2.94 0.08 -19.40
N THR A 175 -2.12 -0.50 -20.27
CA THR A 175 -2.41 -0.67 -21.72
C THR A 175 -2.65 -2.11 -22.13
N GLN A 176 -2.10 -3.07 -21.38
CA GLN A 176 -2.16 -4.51 -21.68
C GLN A 176 -2.71 -5.30 -20.47
N THR A 177 -3.68 -4.76 -19.78
CA THR A 177 -4.18 -5.25 -18.48
C THR A 177 -4.52 -6.74 -18.50
N ASP A 178 -5.22 -7.24 -19.54
CA ASP A 178 -5.59 -8.67 -19.64
C ASP A 178 -4.36 -9.58 -19.77
N ALA A 179 -3.31 -9.15 -20.47
CA ALA A 179 -2.05 -9.90 -20.59
C ALA A 179 -1.31 -9.93 -19.26
N VAL A 180 -1.19 -8.77 -18.60
CA VAL A 180 -0.57 -8.67 -17.27
C VAL A 180 -1.30 -9.51 -16.23
N LEU A 181 -2.64 -9.46 -16.20
CA LEU A 181 -3.44 -10.28 -15.27
C LEU A 181 -3.24 -11.79 -15.50
N LYS A 182 -3.10 -12.24 -16.76
CA LYS A 182 -2.83 -13.67 -17.05
C LYS A 182 -1.50 -14.16 -16.49
N GLU A 183 -0.50 -13.29 -16.41
CA GLU A 183 0.81 -13.64 -15.81
C GLU A 183 0.77 -13.62 -14.28
N LEU A 184 -0.02 -12.71 -13.69
CA LEU A 184 -0.04 -12.49 -12.25
C LEU A 184 -0.99 -13.45 -11.52
N VAL A 185 -2.19 -13.72 -12.10
CA VAL A 185 -3.22 -14.55 -11.45
C VAL A 185 -2.80 -16.02 -11.42
N GLY A 186 -2.94 -16.64 -10.23
CA GLY A 186 -2.49 -18.01 -9.99
C GLY A 186 -1.01 -18.14 -9.65
N THR A 187 -0.17 -17.21 -10.15
CA THR A 187 1.28 -17.19 -9.84
C THR A 187 1.53 -16.33 -8.60
N TYR A 188 1.22 -15.06 -8.67
CA TYR A 188 1.44 -14.08 -7.60
C TYR A 188 0.16 -13.79 -6.81
N TYR A 189 -0.97 -13.61 -7.48
CA TYR A 189 -2.26 -13.43 -6.84
C TYR A 189 -3.02 -14.76 -6.75
N LYS A 190 -3.27 -15.23 -5.54
CA LYS A 190 -4.05 -16.46 -5.28
C LYS A 190 -5.55 -16.15 -5.31
N THR A 191 -6.04 -15.79 -6.48
CA THR A 191 -7.43 -15.45 -6.78
C THR A 191 -7.82 -15.96 -8.16
N SER A 192 -9.11 -15.86 -8.54
CA SER A 192 -9.58 -16.17 -9.89
C SER A 192 -9.35 -14.99 -10.84
N MET A 193 -9.33 -15.26 -12.14
CA MET A 193 -9.27 -14.21 -13.17
C MET A 193 -10.52 -13.30 -13.10
N GLU A 194 -11.68 -13.86 -12.77
CA GLU A 194 -12.92 -13.12 -12.60
C GLU A 194 -12.79 -12.08 -11.47
N ASN A 195 -12.35 -12.51 -10.29
CA ASN A 195 -12.13 -11.63 -9.14
C ASN A 195 -11.05 -10.57 -9.42
N ALA A 196 -9.97 -10.95 -10.13
CA ALA A 196 -8.93 -10.00 -10.53
C ALA A 196 -9.49 -8.91 -11.49
N LYS A 197 -10.40 -9.26 -12.38
CA LYS A 197 -11.07 -8.30 -13.28
C LYS A 197 -12.01 -7.34 -12.53
N ILE A 198 -12.72 -7.82 -11.50
CA ILE A 198 -13.55 -6.95 -10.63
C ILE A 198 -12.69 -5.88 -9.95
N ALA A 199 -11.48 -6.25 -9.56
CA ALA A 199 -10.53 -5.36 -8.89
C ALA A 199 -9.71 -4.48 -9.85
N GLN A 200 -9.85 -4.71 -11.16
CA GLN A 200 -9.09 -3.98 -12.17
C GLN A 200 -9.22 -2.46 -12.01
N GLY A 201 -8.09 -1.76 -11.92
CA GLY A 201 -8.05 -0.30 -11.80
C GLY A 201 -8.31 0.25 -10.40
N LYS A 202 -8.54 -0.61 -9.38
CA LYS A 202 -8.75 -0.18 -8.00
C LYS A 202 -7.44 0.00 -7.21
N GLN A 203 -6.34 -0.58 -7.69
CA GLN A 203 -5.00 -0.39 -7.12
C GLN A 203 -4.00 -0.14 -8.26
N PRO A 204 -4.02 1.04 -8.88
CA PRO A 204 -3.10 1.35 -9.96
C PRO A 204 -1.66 1.47 -9.46
N ALA A 205 -0.71 0.98 -10.26
CA ALA A 205 0.69 1.30 -10.08
C ALA A 205 0.91 2.78 -10.44
N VAL A 206 1.58 3.53 -9.58
CA VAL A 206 1.92 4.95 -9.82
C VAL A 206 3.34 5.19 -9.34
N VAL A 207 4.27 5.23 -10.29
CA VAL A 207 5.70 5.41 -10.00
C VAL A 207 6.03 6.88 -9.67
N ASP A 208 5.33 7.83 -10.29
CA ASP A 208 5.46 9.24 -9.95
C ASP A 208 4.55 9.64 -8.78
N ALA A 209 5.08 9.53 -7.56
CA ALA A 209 4.37 9.89 -6.33
C ALA A 209 4.76 11.27 -5.77
N ARG A 210 5.36 12.16 -6.57
CA ARG A 210 5.82 13.49 -6.09
C ARG A 210 4.70 14.32 -5.47
N SER A 211 3.48 14.28 -6.04
CA SER A 211 2.29 14.96 -5.49
C SER A 211 1.82 14.39 -4.16
N GLN A 212 2.24 13.19 -3.80
CA GLN A 212 1.86 12.50 -2.57
C GLN A 212 2.82 12.76 -1.39
N THR A 213 3.86 13.58 -1.58
CA THR A 213 4.84 13.88 -0.54
C THR A 213 4.18 14.33 0.77
N ASP A 214 3.27 15.28 0.71
CA ASP A 214 2.60 15.81 1.89
C ASP A 214 1.65 14.78 2.53
N PHE A 215 0.94 13.99 1.72
CA PHE A 215 0.12 12.87 2.22
C PHE A 215 0.97 11.87 3.00
N ILE A 216 2.08 11.41 2.43
CA ILE A 216 3.00 10.45 3.07
C ILE A 216 3.49 11.00 4.42
N LEU A 217 3.92 12.26 4.46
CA LEU A 217 4.41 12.90 5.69
C LEU A 217 3.30 13.13 6.72
N GLN A 218 2.07 13.46 6.31
CA GLN A 218 0.94 13.63 7.23
C GLN A 218 0.50 12.32 7.87
N ARG A 219 0.54 11.20 7.11
CA ARG A 219 0.16 9.88 7.65
C ARG A 219 1.09 9.37 8.74
N THR A 220 2.28 9.97 8.89
CA THR A 220 3.16 9.68 10.03
C THR A 220 2.56 10.06 11.38
N ASP A 221 1.54 10.95 11.41
CA ASP A 221 0.81 11.26 12.64
C ASP A 221 0.13 10.04 13.22
N SER A 222 -0.60 9.29 12.40
CA SER A 222 -1.27 8.05 12.83
C SER A 222 -0.25 6.99 13.26
N VAL A 223 0.84 6.82 12.52
CA VAL A 223 1.94 5.89 12.87
C VAL A 223 2.58 6.25 14.23
N MET A 224 2.73 7.55 14.51
CA MET A 224 3.24 8.05 15.79
C MET A 224 2.23 7.89 16.92
N GLU A 225 0.97 8.20 16.69
CA GLU A 225 -0.11 8.01 17.67
C GLU A 225 -0.29 6.54 18.07
N MET A 226 -0.08 5.62 17.12
CA MET A 226 -0.04 4.18 17.37
C MET A 226 1.22 3.72 18.12
N GLY A 227 2.20 4.61 18.31
CA GLY A 227 3.42 4.33 19.08
C GLY A 227 4.54 3.64 18.30
N TYR A 228 4.45 3.57 16.97
CA TYR A 228 5.42 2.87 16.13
C TYR A 228 6.66 3.70 15.82
N ILE A 229 6.56 5.02 15.82
CA ILE A 229 7.68 5.95 15.64
C ILE A 229 7.69 7.00 16.75
N LYS A 230 8.87 7.52 17.05
CA LYS A 230 9.09 8.54 18.09
C LYS A 230 9.23 9.94 17.51
N LYS A 231 9.67 10.03 16.26
CA LYS A 231 9.92 11.29 15.56
C LYS A 231 9.34 11.23 14.15
N LYS A 232 8.63 12.28 13.75
CA LYS A 232 8.16 12.43 12.38
C LYS A 232 9.34 12.58 11.43
N PRO A 233 9.40 11.78 10.34
CA PRO A 233 10.28 12.06 9.23
C PRO A 233 9.95 13.41 8.60
N GLY A 234 10.99 14.15 8.23
CA GLY A 234 10.86 15.34 7.41
C GLY A 234 10.93 15.03 5.92
N ARG A 235 10.91 16.08 5.09
CA ARG A 235 11.10 15.96 3.63
C ARG A 235 12.44 15.32 3.24
N ASP A 236 13.41 15.33 4.13
CA ASP A 236 14.71 14.69 3.97
C ASP A 236 14.63 13.15 3.91
N ALA A 237 13.51 12.55 4.33
CA ALA A 237 13.25 11.12 4.16
C ALA A 237 12.92 10.74 2.70
N ILE A 238 12.64 11.74 1.85
CA ILE A 238 12.17 11.55 0.48
C ILE A 238 13.16 12.24 -0.47
N ASP A 239 13.53 11.56 -1.57
CA ASP A 239 14.43 12.10 -2.59
C ASP A 239 13.95 11.68 -3.98
N TRP A 240 13.33 12.60 -4.69
CA TRP A 240 12.80 12.38 -6.03
C TRP A 240 13.80 12.62 -7.16
N THR A 241 15.06 12.97 -6.84
CA THR A 241 16.06 13.41 -7.85
C THR A 241 16.23 12.39 -8.97
N LEU A 242 16.43 11.11 -8.64
CA LEU A 242 16.62 10.06 -9.66
C LEU A 242 15.33 9.74 -10.43
N LEU A 243 14.16 9.86 -9.80
CA LEU A 243 12.88 9.75 -10.49
C LEU A 243 12.72 10.87 -11.52
N GLU A 244 13.04 12.11 -11.16
CA GLU A 244 12.96 13.26 -12.05
C GLU A 244 13.92 13.14 -13.24
N GLU A 245 15.13 12.62 -13.00
CA GLU A 245 16.06 12.32 -14.08
C GLU A 245 15.50 11.24 -15.03
N VAL A 246 14.94 10.15 -14.50
CA VAL A 246 14.33 9.08 -15.31
C VAL A 246 13.17 9.62 -16.15
N ILE A 247 12.31 10.45 -15.57
CA ILE A 247 11.20 11.10 -16.28
C ILE A 247 11.74 11.96 -17.44
N LYS A 248 12.77 12.78 -17.17
CA LYS A 248 13.40 13.65 -18.16
C LYS A 248 14.08 12.87 -19.28
N GLU A 249 14.71 11.75 -18.96
CA GLU A 249 15.39 10.87 -19.92
C GLU A 249 14.42 10.00 -20.75
N ASN A 250 13.16 9.83 -20.29
CA ASN A 250 12.16 8.97 -20.93
C ASN A 250 10.81 9.70 -21.12
N PRO A 251 10.78 10.88 -21.79
CA PRO A 251 9.58 11.72 -21.87
C PRO A 251 8.44 11.04 -22.63
N ASP A 252 8.73 10.22 -23.64
CA ASP A 252 7.72 9.51 -24.42
C ASP A 252 7.01 8.43 -23.61
N LEU A 253 7.75 7.68 -22.80
CA LEU A 253 7.17 6.68 -21.89
C LEU A 253 6.33 7.36 -20.82
N TYR A 254 6.90 8.37 -20.15
CA TYR A 254 6.20 9.10 -19.10
C TYR A 254 4.95 9.80 -19.63
N GLY A 255 5.02 10.39 -20.83
CA GLY A 255 3.88 11.07 -21.47
C GLY A 255 2.68 10.14 -21.70
N LYS A 256 2.91 8.84 -21.93
CA LYS A 256 1.88 7.83 -22.19
C LYS A 256 1.24 7.27 -20.92
N LEU A 257 1.82 7.46 -19.73
CA LEU A 257 1.24 6.98 -18.48
C LEU A 257 -0.07 7.70 -18.19
N LYS A 258 -1.07 6.91 -17.79
CA LYS A 258 -2.40 7.40 -17.40
C LYS A 258 -2.36 8.03 -16.01
N TYR A 259 -1.70 7.36 -15.05
CA TYR A 259 -1.57 7.83 -13.67
C TYR A 259 -0.17 8.41 -13.45
N LYS A 260 -0.12 9.67 -13.06
CA LYS A 260 1.13 10.39 -12.77
C LYS A 260 0.84 11.58 -11.88
N SER A 261 1.87 12.10 -11.23
CA SER A 261 1.77 13.33 -10.44
C SER A 261 1.16 14.45 -11.30
N ALA A 262 0.19 15.14 -10.77
CA ALA A 262 -0.25 16.39 -11.39
C ALA A 262 0.94 17.36 -11.40
N ALA A 263 1.22 17.96 -12.55
CA ALA A 263 2.24 18.97 -12.70
C ALA A 263 1.92 20.23 -11.90
#